data_cee07438443f7f1ae7c1d0a517e5d24e
#
_entry.id   cee07438443f7f1ae7c1d0a517e5d24e
#
_cell.length_a   1.000
_cell.length_b   1.000
_cell.length_c   1.000
_cell.angle_alpha   90.00
_cell.angle_beta   90.00
_cell.angle_gamma   90.00
#
_symmetry.space_group_name_H-M   'P 1'
#
loop_
_entity.id
_entity.type
_entity.pdbx_description
1 polymer ?
#
loop_
_entity_poly.entity_id
_entity_poly.type
_entity_poly.pdbx_seq_one_letter_code
_entity_poly.pdbx_strand_id
1 'polypeptide(L)'
;MQSDRKKTIVVVFFLACFIAGLLAEAWAGPPPSRGRRHSSRSFQGHHGVGFLGKGICPQIRKTIQAPDKILTQRNPLEKNREILYAGESLFQIEAQPTACKVCHGVTGNGLGLMAQGLNPPPRNFTCRSTMETISDGQLYWIIRNGSPGTGMPAFKNLEDREIWQIVRYLRTFSEKSR
;
A
#
# COMPACT_ATOMS: atom_id res chain seq x y z
N MET A 1 21.41 45.76 -43.76
CA MET A 1 20.56 45.00 -42.80
C MET A 1 19.44 44.18 -43.46
N GLN A 2 19.56 43.77 -44.74
CA GLN A 2 18.51 43.03 -45.48
C GLN A 2 18.95 41.61 -45.91
N SER A 3 20.22 41.25 -45.69
CA SER A 3 20.78 39.94 -46.08
C SER A 3 20.51 38.83 -45.08
N ASP A 4 20.41 39.14 -43.78
CA ASP A 4 20.28 38.11 -42.72
C ASP A 4 18.85 37.57 -42.57
N ARG A 5 17.82 38.31 -42.95
CA ARG A 5 16.42 37.82 -42.90
C ARG A 5 16.12 36.69 -43.90
N LYS A 6 16.78 36.68 -45.07
CA LYS A 6 16.55 35.65 -46.09
C LYS A 6 17.20 34.32 -45.70
N LYS A 7 18.33 34.33 -45.00
CA LYS A 7 19.00 33.11 -44.54
C LYS A 7 18.23 32.46 -43.40
N THR A 8 17.62 33.23 -42.49
CA THR A 8 16.82 32.71 -41.38
C THR A 8 15.54 32.02 -41.86
N ILE A 9 14.87 32.57 -42.88
CA ILE A 9 13.63 31.99 -43.44
C ILE A 9 13.91 30.68 -44.14
N VAL A 10 15.02 30.53 -44.85
CA VAL A 10 15.37 29.27 -45.54
C VAL A 10 15.70 28.16 -44.56
N VAL A 11 16.37 28.46 -43.45
CA VAL A 11 16.69 27.44 -42.41
C VAL A 11 15.43 26.98 -41.69
N VAL A 12 14.49 27.87 -41.41
CA VAL A 12 13.22 27.51 -40.75
C VAL A 12 12.33 26.62 -41.65
N PHE A 13 12.32 26.91 -42.97
CA PHE A 13 11.57 26.06 -43.93
C PHE A 13 12.15 24.65 -44.09
N PHE A 14 13.48 24.52 -44.08
CA PHE A 14 14.12 23.19 -44.14
C PHE A 14 13.92 22.37 -42.87
N LEU A 15 13.91 23.02 -41.69
CA LEU A 15 13.63 22.32 -40.42
C LEU A 15 12.16 21.86 -40.36
N ALA A 16 11.20 22.62 -40.84
CA ALA A 16 9.78 22.26 -40.85
C ALA A 16 9.48 21.07 -41.79
N CYS A 17 10.13 20.97 -42.93
CA CYS A 17 9.97 19.84 -43.85
C CYS A 17 10.61 18.54 -43.30
N PHE A 18 11.68 18.63 -42.51
CA PHE A 18 12.33 17.46 -41.91
C PHE A 18 11.50 16.84 -40.79
N ILE A 19 10.77 17.67 -40.03
CA ILE A 19 9.91 17.20 -38.92
C ILE A 19 8.60 16.57 -39.48
N ALA A 20 8.07 17.06 -40.60
CA ALA A 20 6.88 16.49 -41.25
C ALA A 20 7.15 15.11 -41.86
N GLY A 21 8.38 14.81 -42.30
CA GLY A 21 8.77 13.50 -42.84
C GLY A 21 8.92 12.40 -41.81
N LEU A 22 9.18 12.73 -40.54
CA LEU A 22 9.40 11.75 -39.46
C LEU A 22 8.12 11.29 -38.78
N LEU A 23 6.96 11.89 -39.05
CA LEU A 23 5.68 11.54 -38.44
C LEU A 23 4.77 10.63 -39.31
N ALA A 24 5.20 10.29 -40.54
CA ALA A 24 4.38 9.52 -41.47
C ALA A 24 4.58 7.99 -41.38
N GLU A 25 5.54 7.49 -40.62
CA GLU A 25 5.83 6.03 -40.57
C GLU A 25 5.31 5.31 -39.31
N ALA A 26 4.56 5.98 -38.46
CA ALA A 26 4.14 5.40 -37.16
C ALA A 26 2.73 4.78 -37.14
N TRP A 27 2.08 4.60 -38.31
CA TRP A 27 0.67 4.11 -38.34
C TRP A 27 0.45 2.85 -39.21
N ALA A 28 1.45 1.99 -39.35
CA ALA A 28 1.23 0.64 -39.82
C ALA A 28 0.94 -0.27 -38.63
N GLY A 29 -0.33 -0.44 -38.29
CA GLY A 29 -0.76 -1.41 -37.28
C GLY A 29 -0.35 -2.83 -37.68
N PRO A 30 -0.11 -3.73 -36.70
CA PRO A 30 0.28 -5.10 -36.99
C PRO A 30 -0.82 -5.83 -37.75
N PRO A 31 -0.47 -6.75 -38.68
CA PRO A 31 -1.42 -7.51 -39.47
C PRO A 31 -2.25 -8.43 -38.54
N PRO A 32 -3.52 -8.72 -38.89
CA PRO A 32 -4.37 -9.60 -38.11
C PRO A 32 -3.76 -11.00 -38.04
N SER A 33 -3.48 -11.46 -36.82
CA SER A 33 -3.01 -12.81 -36.56
C SER A 33 -4.08 -13.83 -36.94
N ARG A 34 -3.76 -14.74 -37.85
CA ARG A 34 -4.61 -15.91 -38.18
C ARG A 34 -4.84 -16.71 -36.90
N GLY A 35 -6.12 -16.86 -36.55
CA GLY A 35 -6.58 -17.60 -35.40
C GLY A 35 -6.05 -19.04 -35.37
N ARG A 36 -5.15 -19.30 -34.45
CA ARG A 36 -4.82 -20.66 -34.03
C ARG A 36 -5.85 -21.05 -32.99
N ARG A 37 -6.76 -21.98 -33.38
CA ARG A 37 -7.67 -22.63 -32.43
C ARG A 37 -6.83 -23.33 -31.36
N HIS A 38 -6.66 -22.69 -30.22
CA HIS A 38 -6.15 -23.36 -29.04
C HIS A 38 -7.32 -24.04 -28.34
N SER A 39 -7.23 -25.36 -28.32
CA SER A 39 -7.95 -26.25 -27.44
C SER A 39 -7.98 -25.68 -26.03
N SER A 40 -9.19 -25.42 -25.52
CA SER A 40 -9.45 -25.04 -24.14
C SER A 40 -9.08 -26.19 -23.21
N ARG A 41 -7.81 -26.29 -22.84
CA ARG A 41 -7.44 -26.98 -21.62
C ARG A 41 -7.79 -25.99 -20.49
N SER A 42 -8.78 -26.35 -19.71
CA SER A 42 -9.13 -25.70 -18.47
C SER A 42 -7.88 -25.70 -17.56
N PHE A 43 -7.18 -24.57 -17.57
CA PHE A 43 -6.15 -24.30 -16.59
C PHE A 43 -6.86 -23.91 -15.30
N GLN A 44 -7.11 -24.90 -14.43
CA GLN A 44 -7.52 -24.66 -13.06
C GLN A 44 -6.35 -24.05 -12.32
N GLY A 45 -6.09 -22.77 -12.59
CA GLY A 45 -5.09 -21.97 -11.91
C GLY A 45 -5.61 -21.54 -10.54
N HIS A 46 -5.15 -22.20 -9.51
CA HIS A 46 -5.29 -21.77 -8.11
C HIS A 46 -4.35 -20.58 -7.82
N HIS A 47 -4.53 -19.47 -8.51
CA HIS A 47 -3.70 -18.29 -8.26
C HIS A 47 -4.52 -17.02 -8.40
N GLY A 48 -4.79 -16.35 -7.29
CA GLY A 48 -5.23 -14.96 -7.33
C GLY A 48 -6.34 -14.52 -6.41
N VAL A 49 -6.51 -15.13 -5.24
CA VAL A 49 -7.59 -14.71 -4.31
C VAL A 49 -7.05 -14.23 -2.95
N GLY A 50 -5.74 -13.98 -2.82
CA GLY A 50 -5.15 -13.53 -1.54
C GLY A 50 -5.65 -12.18 -1.05
N PHE A 51 -6.04 -11.27 -1.96
CA PHE A 51 -6.40 -9.89 -1.58
C PHE A 51 -7.84 -9.71 -1.09
N LEU A 52 -8.76 -10.58 -1.48
CA LEU A 52 -10.18 -10.48 -1.11
C LEU A 52 -10.61 -11.47 -0.02
N GLY A 53 -9.70 -12.30 0.46
CA GLY A 53 -9.97 -13.29 1.49
C GLY A 53 -10.27 -12.65 2.85
N LYS A 54 -10.98 -13.39 3.70
CA LYS A 54 -11.07 -13.08 5.12
C LYS A 54 -9.77 -13.55 5.78
N GLY A 55 -9.03 -12.64 6.42
CA GLY A 55 -7.84 -13.00 7.19
C GLY A 55 -8.18 -13.91 8.39
N ILE A 56 -7.14 -14.47 9.03
CA ILE A 56 -7.30 -15.31 10.20
C ILE A 56 -8.00 -14.56 11.32
N CYS A 57 -9.07 -15.13 11.88
CA CYS A 57 -9.82 -14.56 12.99
C CYS A 57 -10.50 -15.69 13.82
N PRO A 58 -10.29 -15.76 15.12
CA PRO A 58 -9.37 -14.96 15.92
C PRO A 58 -7.90 -15.33 15.66
N GLN A 59 -6.99 -14.35 15.90
CA GLN A 59 -5.56 -14.59 15.87
C GLN A 59 -5.02 -14.68 17.29
N ILE A 60 -4.92 -15.88 17.81
CA ILE A 60 -4.35 -16.14 19.15
C ILE A 60 -2.84 -16.23 18.99
N ARG A 61 -2.13 -15.18 19.42
CA ARG A 61 -0.66 -15.22 19.51
C ARG A 61 -0.17 -14.34 20.64
N LYS A 62 0.93 -14.75 21.26
CA LYS A 62 1.63 -13.94 22.24
C LYS A 62 2.54 -12.95 21.49
N THR A 63 2.40 -11.66 21.78
CA THR A 63 3.33 -10.61 21.38
C THR A 63 4.03 -10.10 22.64
N ILE A 64 5.22 -9.55 22.47
CA ILE A 64 5.89 -8.89 23.59
C ILE A 64 5.01 -7.76 24.10
N GLN A 65 4.75 -7.76 25.39
CA GLN A 65 3.88 -6.79 26.04
C GLN A 65 4.62 -5.45 26.21
N ALA A 66 3.90 -4.37 25.94
CA ALA A 66 4.40 -3.03 26.24
C ALA A 66 4.61 -2.86 27.76
N PRO A 67 5.56 -2.01 28.19
CA PRO A 67 5.65 -1.61 29.59
C PRO A 67 4.34 -1.07 30.12
N ASP A 68 3.98 -1.33 31.38
CA ASP A 68 2.68 -1.00 31.96
C ASP A 68 2.27 0.46 31.76
N LYS A 69 3.22 1.39 31.90
CA LYS A 69 3.00 2.82 31.67
C LYS A 69 2.49 3.13 30.25
N ILE A 70 2.91 2.35 29.26
CA ILE A 70 2.49 2.51 27.85
C ILE A 70 1.25 1.67 27.58
N LEU A 71 1.23 0.44 28.09
CA LEU A 71 0.14 -0.50 27.89
C LEU A 71 -1.22 0.09 28.27
N THR A 72 -1.28 0.86 29.36
CA THR A 72 -2.50 1.49 29.88
C THR A 72 -2.87 2.81 29.20
N GLN A 73 -2.01 3.33 28.33
CA GLN A 73 -2.29 4.57 27.61
C GLN A 73 -3.45 4.39 26.65
N ARG A 74 -4.36 5.34 26.67
CA ARG A 74 -5.39 5.52 25.65
C ARG A 74 -4.86 6.44 24.57
N ASN A 75 -5.36 6.28 23.36
CA ASN A 75 -4.99 7.18 22.27
C ASN A 75 -5.35 8.64 22.65
N PRO A 76 -4.37 9.56 22.73
CA PRO A 76 -4.63 10.94 23.14
C PRO A 76 -5.31 11.79 22.05
N LEU A 77 -5.33 11.30 20.80
CA LEU A 77 -5.94 12.03 19.69
C LEU A 77 -7.45 11.77 19.63
N GLU A 78 -8.23 12.81 19.39
CA GLU A 78 -9.65 12.67 19.11
C GLU A 78 -9.91 11.96 17.79
N LYS A 79 -11.01 11.21 17.72
CA LYS A 79 -11.46 10.59 16.49
C LYS A 79 -12.18 11.60 15.62
N ASN A 80 -11.45 12.29 14.76
CA ASN A 80 -12.00 13.18 13.77
C ASN A 80 -11.51 12.84 12.35
N ARG A 81 -12.07 13.50 11.34
CA ARG A 81 -11.79 13.21 9.92
C ARG A 81 -10.33 13.44 9.56
N GLU A 82 -9.72 14.51 10.06
CA GLU A 82 -8.32 14.87 9.80
C GLU A 82 -7.37 13.80 10.33
N ILE A 83 -7.53 13.40 11.59
CA ILE A 83 -6.71 12.37 12.24
C ILE A 83 -6.86 11.02 11.55
N LEU A 84 -8.07 10.66 11.13
CA LEU A 84 -8.30 9.41 10.40
C LEU A 84 -7.66 9.43 9.01
N TYR A 85 -7.75 10.54 8.29
CA TYR A 85 -7.13 10.70 6.98
C TYR A 85 -5.60 10.63 7.06
N ALA A 86 -4.99 11.31 8.03
CA ALA A 86 -3.55 11.24 8.25
C ALA A 86 -3.09 9.81 8.60
N GLY A 87 -3.81 9.12 9.49
CA GLY A 87 -3.53 7.72 9.81
C GLY A 87 -3.69 6.77 8.63
N GLU A 88 -4.68 7.03 7.76
CA GLU A 88 -4.87 6.29 6.51
C GLU A 88 -3.71 6.51 5.56
N SER A 89 -3.29 7.76 5.34
CA SER A 89 -2.15 8.10 4.47
C SER A 89 -0.88 7.38 4.91
N LEU A 90 -0.55 7.45 6.20
CA LEU A 90 0.58 6.73 6.78
C LEU A 90 0.46 5.21 6.58
N PHE A 91 -0.70 4.62 6.87
CA PHE A 91 -0.92 3.18 6.73
C PHE A 91 -0.80 2.72 5.29
N GLN A 92 -1.39 3.48 4.36
CA GLN A 92 -1.48 3.09 2.96
C GLN A 92 -0.22 3.43 2.16
N ILE A 93 0.50 4.54 2.48
CA ILE A 93 1.49 5.08 1.56
C ILE A 93 2.79 5.51 2.25
N GLU A 94 2.72 6.34 3.33
CA GLU A 94 3.84 7.17 3.75
C GLU A 94 4.76 6.55 4.80
N ALA A 95 4.27 5.60 5.61
CA ALA A 95 5.06 5.03 6.69
C ALA A 95 6.35 4.36 6.18
N GLN A 96 7.47 4.66 6.83
CA GLN A 96 8.79 4.10 6.54
C GLN A 96 9.24 3.19 7.70
N PRO A 97 9.91 2.07 7.40
CA PRO A 97 10.59 1.68 6.14
C PRO A 97 9.67 1.10 5.05
N THR A 98 8.40 0.86 5.34
CA THR A 98 7.44 0.32 4.38
C THR A 98 6.01 0.72 4.78
N ALA A 99 5.13 0.94 3.82
CA ALA A 99 3.71 1.17 4.09
C ALA A 99 3.09 -0.07 4.76
N CYS A 100 2.28 0.14 5.78
CA CYS A 100 1.71 -0.95 6.60
C CYS A 100 0.87 -1.94 5.78
N LYS A 101 0.16 -1.43 4.75
CA LYS A 101 -0.66 -2.24 3.83
C LYS A 101 0.11 -3.34 3.13
N VAL A 102 1.43 -3.15 2.92
CA VAL A 102 2.25 -4.11 2.18
C VAL A 102 2.21 -5.49 2.84
N CYS A 103 2.18 -5.53 4.17
CA CYS A 103 2.03 -6.75 4.95
C CYS A 103 0.59 -6.95 5.45
N HIS A 104 -0.05 -5.87 5.95
CA HIS A 104 -1.36 -5.98 6.60
C HIS A 104 -2.56 -5.93 5.64
N GLY A 105 -2.33 -5.68 4.33
CA GLY A 105 -3.38 -5.53 3.33
C GLY A 105 -4.04 -4.16 3.34
N VAL A 106 -4.56 -3.72 2.21
CA VAL A 106 -5.21 -2.40 2.05
C VAL A 106 -6.47 -2.28 2.94
N THR A 107 -7.12 -3.39 3.22
CA THR A 107 -8.30 -3.49 4.09
C THR A 107 -7.96 -3.88 5.52
N GLY A 108 -6.67 -4.02 5.85
CA GLY A 108 -6.21 -4.40 7.18
C GLY A 108 -6.48 -5.87 7.56
N ASN A 109 -6.79 -6.75 6.60
CA ASN A 109 -7.16 -8.14 6.81
C ASN A 109 -5.97 -9.10 7.08
N GLY A 110 -4.73 -8.59 7.08
CA GLY A 110 -3.51 -9.38 7.28
C GLY A 110 -3.04 -10.13 6.03
N LEU A 111 -3.62 -9.85 4.86
CA LEU A 111 -3.35 -10.53 3.59
C LEU A 111 -2.68 -9.58 2.58
N GLY A 112 -1.72 -8.78 3.03
CA GLY A 112 -0.93 -7.92 2.15
C GLY A 112 -0.01 -8.71 1.22
N LEU A 113 0.55 -8.02 0.23
CA LEU A 113 1.43 -8.61 -0.77
C LEU A 113 2.61 -9.38 -0.15
N MET A 114 3.19 -8.83 0.91
CA MET A 114 4.32 -9.44 1.63
C MET A 114 3.89 -10.35 2.79
N ALA A 115 2.59 -10.62 2.95
CA ALA A 115 2.11 -11.50 4.01
C ALA A 115 2.47 -12.98 3.79
N GLN A 116 2.64 -13.38 2.53
CA GLN A 116 2.98 -14.76 2.18
C GLN A 116 4.36 -15.13 2.72
N GLY A 117 4.43 -16.24 3.41
CA GLY A 117 5.68 -16.73 4.00
C GLY A 117 6.06 -16.09 5.33
N LEU A 118 5.33 -15.09 5.81
CA LEU A 118 5.55 -14.56 7.17
C LEU A 118 4.95 -15.49 8.22
N ASN A 119 5.78 -15.89 9.17
CA ASN A 119 5.37 -16.69 10.32
C ASN A 119 5.87 -16.04 11.62
N PRO A 120 4.96 -15.59 12.50
CA PRO A 120 3.51 -15.59 12.34
C PRO A 120 3.00 -14.63 11.25
N PRO A 121 1.81 -14.87 10.69
CA PRO A 121 1.23 -14.00 9.68
C PRO A 121 0.90 -12.61 10.25
N PRO A 122 0.84 -11.54 9.42
CA PRO A 122 0.50 -10.20 9.88
C PRO A 122 -0.85 -10.15 10.61
N ARG A 123 -0.98 -9.22 11.56
CA ARG A 123 -2.22 -9.03 12.31
C ARG A 123 -3.38 -8.66 11.38
N ASN A 124 -4.50 -9.37 11.53
CA ASN A 124 -5.77 -9.02 10.92
C ASN A 124 -6.50 -8.00 11.80
N PHE A 125 -6.50 -6.74 11.39
CA PHE A 125 -7.16 -5.64 12.11
C PHE A 125 -8.69 -5.65 11.93
N THR A 126 -9.23 -6.41 10.97
CA THR A 126 -10.67 -6.56 10.81
C THR A 126 -11.26 -7.55 11.82
N CYS A 127 -10.41 -8.34 12.47
CA CYS A 127 -10.86 -9.31 13.47
C CYS A 127 -11.20 -8.64 14.80
N ARG A 128 -12.46 -8.33 15.01
CA ARG A 128 -12.96 -7.61 16.18
C ARG A 128 -12.58 -8.31 17.49
N SER A 129 -12.83 -9.60 17.62
CA SER A 129 -12.53 -10.38 18.82
C SER A 129 -11.04 -10.33 19.20
N THR A 130 -10.14 -10.21 18.23
CA THR A 130 -8.72 -10.00 18.48
C THR A 130 -8.41 -8.55 18.84
N MET A 131 -8.97 -7.59 18.10
CA MET A 131 -8.62 -6.16 18.27
C MET A 131 -9.15 -5.58 19.57
N GLU A 132 -10.27 -6.06 20.11
CA GLU A 132 -10.81 -5.64 21.40
C GLU A 132 -9.92 -6.02 22.59
N THR A 133 -9.09 -7.06 22.46
CA THR A 133 -8.16 -7.49 23.52
C THR A 133 -6.82 -6.75 23.53
N ILE A 134 -6.55 -5.91 22.53
CA ILE A 134 -5.28 -5.21 22.38
C ILE A 134 -5.49 -3.74 22.70
N SER A 135 -4.81 -3.21 23.71
CA SER A 135 -4.90 -1.78 24.06
C SER A 135 -4.27 -0.87 23.00
N ASP A 136 -4.66 0.41 23.00
CA ASP A 136 -4.05 1.40 22.09
C ASP A 136 -2.55 1.57 22.36
N GLY A 137 -2.17 1.56 23.66
CA GLY A 137 -0.76 1.61 24.06
C GLY A 137 0.04 0.42 23.57
N GLN A 138 -0.54 -0.80 23.54
CA GLN A 138 0.09 -1.97 22.98
C GLN A 138 0.29 -1.82 21.46
N LEU A 139 -0.70 -1.31 20.73
CA LEU A 139 -0.57 -1.04 19.30
C LEU A 139 0.51 0.01 19.02
N TYR A 140 0.49 1.11 19.78
CA TYR A 140 1.51 2.15 19.69
C TYR A 140 2.92 1.58 19.90
N TRP A 141 3.12 0.79 20.97
CA TRP A 141 4.42 0.24 21.32
C TRP A 141 4.96 -0.70 20.24
N ILE A 142 4.11 -1.58 19.69
CA ILE A 142 4.48 -2.51 18.62
C ILE A 142 4.86 -1.74 17.33
N ILE A 143 4.17 -0.69 16.98
CA ILE A 143 4.53 0.11 15.81
C ILE A 143 5.90 0.77 16.03
N ARG A 144 6.11 1.40 17.19
CA ARG A 144 7.38 2.07 17.53
C ARG A 144 8.57 1.11 17.51
N ASN A 145 8.42 -0.07 18.10
CA ASN A 145 9.53 -0.97 18.38
C ASN A 145 9.62 -2.17 17.45
N GLY A 146 8.63 -2.36 16.58
CA GLY A 146 8.46 -3.58 15.81
C GLY A 146 7.94 -4.73 16.66
N SER A 147 7.85 -5.90 16.07
CA SER A 147 7.41 -7.12 16.75
C SER A 147 8.52 -8.17 16.70
N PRO A 148 9.38 -8.25 17.71
CA PRO A 148 10.47 -9.22 17.75
C PRO A 148 10.01 -10.65 17.52
N GLY A 149 10.80 -11.42 16.77
CA GLY A 149 10.43 -12.78 16.35
C GLY A 149 9.42 -12.85 15.22
N THR A 150 9.10 -11.72 14.57
CA THR A 150 8.23 -11.64 13.40
C THR A 150 8.87 -10.78 12.30
N GLY A 151 8.25 -10.74 11.11
CA GLY A 151 8.69 -9.88 10.03
C GLY A 151 8.30 -8.39 10.17
N MET A 152 7.67 -7.96 11.27
CA MET A 152 7.25 -6.57 11.44
C MET A 152 8.41 -5.70 11.92
N PRO A 153 8.89 -4.72 11.11
CA PRO A 153 9.96 -3.83 11.51
C PRO A 153 9.52 -2.78 12.52
N ALA A 154 10.48 -2.11 13.14
CA ALA A 154 10.27 -0.93 13.98
C ALA A 154 10.12 0.33 13.10
N PHE A 155 9.17 1.18 13.43
CA PHE A 155 8.93 2.46 12.76
C PHE A 155 9.49 3.62 13.59
N LYS A 156 10.81 3.64 13.75
CA LYS A 156 11.51 4.60 14.63
C LYS A 156 11.46 6.04 14.14
N ASN A 157 11.30 6.23 12.83
CA ASN A 157 11.27 7.55 12.19
C ASN A 157 9.92 8.24 12.29
N LEU A 158 8.85 7.51 12.64
CA LEU A 158 7.54 8.12 12.87
C LEU A 158 7.54 8.91 14.18
N GLU A 159 6.91 10.07 14.18
CA GLU A 159 6.63 10.82 15.38
C GLU A 159 5.55 10.14 16.24
N ASP A 160 5.47 10.46 17.52
CA ASP A 160 4.46 9.90 18.43
C ASP A 160 3.05 10.18 17.94
N ARG A 161 2.81 11.41 17.44
CA ARG A 161 1.53 11.81 16.86
C ARG A 161 1.15 10.95 15.66
N GLU A 162 2.08 10.67 14.78
CA GLU A 162 1.85 9.84 13.58
C GLU A 162 1.49 8.40 13.95
N ILE A 163 2.17 7.82 14.94
CA ILE A 163 1.82 6.48 15.43
C ILE A 163 0.42 6.48 16.02
N TRP A 164 0.04 7.50 16.80
CA TRP A 164 -1.30 7.61 17.36
C TRP A 164 -2.38 7.79 16.28
N GLN A 165 -2.07 8.49 15.19
CA GLN A 165 -2.95 8.59 14.01
C GLN A 165 -3.15 7.22 13.36
N ILE A 166 -2.06 6.45 13.16
CA ILE A 166 -2.15 5.07 12.67
C ILE A 166 -3.02 4.23 13.60
N VAL A 167 -2.79 4.25 14.91
CA VAL A 167 -3.59 3.49 15.89
C VAL A 167 -5.07 3.85 15.79
N ARG A 168 -5.40 5.14 15.62
CA ARG A 168 -6.78 5.60 15.45
C ARG A 168 -7.40 5.04 14.17
N TYR A 169 -6.65 5.01 13.08
CA TYR A 169 -7.10 4.43 11.82
C TYR A 169 -7.28 2.90 11.91
N LEU A 170 -6.36 2.17 12.57
CA LEU A 170 -6.46 0.72 12.74
C LEU A 170 -7.78 0.29 13.42
N ARG A 171 -8.27 1.08 14.38
CA ARG A 171 -9.55 0.81 15.05
C ARG A 171 -10.75 0.82 14.10
N THR A 172 -10.67 1.60 13.02
CA THR A 172 -11.77 1.66 12.05
C THR A 172 -12.01 0.36 11.31
N PHE A 173 -10.98 -0.47 11.15
CA PHE A 173 -11.12 -1.75 10.45
C PHE A 173 -12.03 -2.73 11.20
N SER A 174 -11.89 -2.82 12.54
CA SER A 174 -12.73 -3.69 13.36
C SER A 174 -14.13 -3.14 13.59
N GLU A 175 -14.34 -1.82 13.48
CA GLU A 175 -15.64 -1.17 13.59
C GLU A 175 -16.52 -1.44 12.36
N LYS A 176 -15.92 -1.50 11.15
CA LYS A 176 -16.60 -1.76 9.87
C LYS A 176 -17.03 -3.22 9.68
N SER A 177 -16.55 -4.13 10.51
CA SER A 177 -16.80 -5.59 10.41
C SER A 177 -18.11 -6.04 11.08
N ARG A 178 -19.16 -5.21 11.05
CA ARG A 178 -20.52 -5.57 11.52
C ARG A 178 -21.33 -6.22 10.41
#